data_4b51e478d0a47205be3bd9d1a596a4eb
#
_entry.id   4b51e478d0a47205be3bd9d1a596a4eb
#
_cell.length_a   1.000
_cell.length_b   1.000
_cell.length_c   1.000
_cell.angle_alpha   90.00
_cell.angle_beta   90.00
_cell.angle_gamma   90.00
#
_symmetry.space_group_name_H-M   'P 1'
#
loop_
_entity.id
_entity.type
_entity.pdbx_description
1 polymer ?
#
loop_
_entity_poly.entity_id
_entity_poly.type
_entity_poly.pdbx_seq_one_letter_code
_entity_poly.pdbx_strand_id
1 'polypeptide(L)'
;MKAATITLYVRAACPLCEEAEATLRTLVAEQGGDAIRVVDIEADAALHQRLVAEIPAIEIGDRLLANASGRLRIAAFLAAAVESGEGATDHAVTT
;
A
#
# COMPACT_ATOMS: atom_id res chain seq x y z
N MET A 1 20.29 -0.02 -1.00
CA MET A 1 19.00 0.11 -1.61
C MET A 1 17.95 0.49 -0.58
N LYS A 2 17.16 1.44 -0.89
CA LYS A 2 16.20 1.94 0.04
C LYS A 2 14.83 1.35 -0.22
N ALA A 3 14.18 0.89 0.83
CA ALA A 3 12.83 0.35 0.70
C ALA A 3 11.86 1.47 0.38
N ALA A 4 10.84 1.15 -0.41
CA ALA A 4 9.79 2.10 -0.71
C ALA A 4 8.92 2.32 0.51
N THR A 5 8.36 3.51 0.63
CA THR A 5 7.35 3.77 1.64
C THR A 5 6.02 3.26 1.11
N ILE A 6 5.35 2.48 1.92
CA ILE A 6 4.04 1.94 1.58
C ILE A 6 3.02 2.74 2.38
N THR A 7 2.07 3.35 1.70
CA THR A 7 1.02 4.13 2.36
C THR A 7 -0.30 3.40 2.26
N LEU A 8 -0.97 3.22 3.39
CA LEU A 8 -2.30 2.63 3.43
C LEU A 8 -3.28 3.71 3.86
N TYR A 9 -4.24 3.99 2.99
CA TYR A 9 -5.28 4.98 3.26
C TYR A 9 -6.51 4.28 3.83
N VAL A 10 -6.97 4.76 4.97
CA VAL A 10 -8.06 4.14 5.71
C VAL A 10 -8.98 5.20 6.26
N ARG A 11 -10.07 4.76 6.92
CA ARG A 11 -10.90 5.64 7.72
C ARG A 11 -11.34 4.88 8.96
N ALA A 12 -11.87 5.61 9.93
CA ALA A 12 -12.33 5.01 11.18
C ALA A 12 -13.53 4.12 10.92
N ALA A 13 -13.72 3.12 11.77
CA ALA A 13 -14.87 2.22 11.71
C ALA A 13 -15.00 1.53 10.35
N CYS A 14 -13.89 1.05 9.83
CA CYS A 14 -13.85 0.40 8.53
C CYS A 14 -13.25 -1.00 8.68
N PRO A 15 -14.11 -2.03 8.80
CA PRO A 15 -13.60 -3.40 8.96
C PRO A 15 -12.71 -3.84 7.81
N LEU A 16 -13.03 -3.46 6.57
CA LEU A 16 -12.19 -3.81 5.44
C LEU A 16 -10.83 -3.16 5.52
N CYS A 17 -10.77 -1.95 6.07
CA CYS A 17 -9.49 -1.26 6.26
C CYS A 17 -8.64 -2.00 7.29
N GLU A 18 -9.27 -2.48 8.36
CA GLU A 18 -8.57 -3.22 9.39
C GLU A 18 -8.00 -4.53 8.84
N GLU A 19 -8.79 -5.22 8.02
CA GLU A 19 -8.32 -6.45 7.39
C GLU A 19 -7.17 -6.17 6.44
N ALA A 20 -7.28 -5.10 5.66
CA ALA A 20 -6.23 -4.75 4.73
C ALA A 20 -4.94 -4.44 5.45
N GLU A 21 -5.04 -3.72 6.57
CA GLU A 21 -3.84 -3.39 7.33
C GLU A 21 -3.17 -4.64 7.88
N ALA A 22 -3.95 -5.56 8.45
CA ALA A 22 -3.40 -6.80 8.99
C ALA A 22 -2.72 -7.60 7.90
N THR A 23 -3.38 -7.75 6.76
CA THR A 23 -2.83 -8.49 5.63
C THR A 23 -1.55 -7.85 5.13
N LEU A 24 -1.58 -6.54 4.97
CA LEU A 24 -0.43 -5.81 4.45
C LEU A 24 0.77 -5.95 5.39
N ARG A 25 0.55 -5.82 6.69
CA ARG A 25 1.65 -5.94 7.64
C ARG A 25 2.26 -7.33 7.61
N THR A 26 1.43 -8.36 7.50
CA THR A 26 1.92 -9.74 7.41
C THR A 26 2.77 -9.93 6.17
N LEU A 27 2.26 -9.49 5.01
CA LEU A 27 2.98 -9.67 3.76
C LEU A 27 4.28 -8.89 3.73
N VAL A 28 4.26 -7.66 4.24
CA VAL A 28 5.46 -6.83 4.26
C VAL A 28 6.50 -7.43 5.20
N ALA A 29 6.08 -7.97 6.35
CA ALA A 29 7.00 -8.62 7.27
C ALA A 29 7.66 -9.82 6.61
N GLU A 30 6.92 -10.56 5.80
CA GLU A 30 7.47 -11.71 5.08
C GLU A 30 8.52 -11.30 4.06
N GLN A 31 8.45 -10.06 3.60
CA GLN A 31 9.36 -9.57 2.57
C GLN A 31 10.52 -8.75 3.14
N GLY A 32 10.64 -8.70 4.46
CA GLY A 32 11.76 -7.99 5.05
C GLY A 32 11.38 -6.75 5.84
N GLY A 33 10.11 -6.37 5.86
CA GLY A 33 9.64 -5.34 6.77
C GLY A 33 9.83 -3.91 6.32
N ASP A 34 9.28 -3.54 5.17
CA ASP A 34 9.28 -2.14 4.76
C ASP A 34 8.42 -1.30 5.68
N ALA A 35 8.63 0.01 5.65
CA ALA A 35 7.84 0.92 6.44
C ALA A 35 6.44 1.04 5.89
N ILE A 36 5.44 1.00 6.76
CA ILE A 36 4.05 1.20 6.38
C ILE A 36 3.55 2.46 7.08
N ARG A 37 3.02 3.37 6.29
CA ARG A 37 2.44 4.61 6.79
C ARG A 37 0.93 4.52 6.64
N VAL A 38 0.21 4.62 7.76
CA VAL A 38 -1.24 4.54 7.73
C VAL A 38 -1.80 5.96 7.82
N VAL A 39 -2.65 6.32 6.87
CA VAL A 39 -3.19 7.67 6.76
C VAL A 39 -4.71 7.62 6.80
N ASP A 40 -5.30 8.36 7.75
CA ASP A 40 -6.75 8.50 7.85
C ASP A 40 -7.19 9.57 6.88
N ILE A 41 -7.98 9.18 5.88
CA ILE A 41 -8.40 10.13 4.85
C ILE A 41 -9.32 11.22 5.40
N GLU A 42 -9.92 10.99 6.54
CA GLU A 42 -10.82 12.00 7.11
C GLU A 42 -10.07 13.14 7.79
N ALA A 43 -8.75 13.00 7.95
CA ALA A 43 -7.95 14.08 8.48
C ALA A 43 -7.66 15.17 7.45
N ASP A 44 -8.00 14.94 6.19
CA ASP A 44 -7.69 15.88 5.11
C ASP A 44 -8.82 15.86 4.10
N ALA A 45 -9.48 17.01 3.89
CA ALA A 45 -10.65 17.07 3.03
C ALA A 45 -10.34 16.66 1.58
N ALA A 46 -9.16 17.02 1.08
CA ALA A 46 -8.79 16.67 -0.29
C ALA A 46 -8.58 15.16 -0.44
N LEU A 47 -7.96 14.52 0.56
CA LEU A 47 -7.80 13.08 0.53
C LEU A 47 -9.14 12.38 0.62
N HIS A 48 -10.02 12.87 1.50
CA HIS A 48 -11.34 12.28 1.64
C HIS A 48 -12.08 12.32 0.32
N GLN A 49 -12.10 13.49 -0.32
CA GLN A 49 -12.81 13.65 -1.57
C GLN A 49 -12.27 12.72 -2.65
N ARG A 50 -10.96 12.56 -2.70
CA ARG A 50 -10.31 11.76 -3.74
C ARG A 50 -10.45 10.27 -3.51
N LEU A 51 -10.43 9.82 -2.23
CA LEU A 51 -10.26 8.41 -1.94
C LEU A 51 -11.44 7.76 -1.21
N VAL A 52 -12.49 8.51 -0.88
CA VAL A 52 -13.54 7.97 -0.03
C VAL A 52 -14.19 6.71 -0.63
N ALA A 53 -14.26 6.60 -1.94
CA ALA A 53 -14.84 5.44 -2.59
C ALA A 53 -13.80 4.37 -2.89
N GLU A 54 -12.54 4.58 -2.51
CA GLU A 54 -11.46 3.69 -2.91
C GLU A 54 -10.72 3.05 -1.74
N ILE A 55 -11.08 3.43 -0.52
CA ILE A 55 -10.42 2.83 0.65
C ILE A 55 -10.97 1.44 0.93
N PRO A 56 -10.16 0.57 1.54
CA PRO A 56 -8.75 0.77 1.82
C PRO A 56 -7.92 0.84 0.54
N ALA A 57 -6.97 1.75 0.49
CA ALA A 57 -6.14 1.93 -0.70
C ALA A 57 -4.67 1.88 -0.32
N ILE A 58 -3.87 1.22 -1.14
CA ILE A 58 -2.44 1.08 -0.89
C ILE A 58 -1.68 1.80 -1.98
N GLU A 59 -0.77 2.67 -1.58
CA GLU A 59 0.03 3.45 -2.53
C GLU A 59 1.50 3.14 -2.36
N ILE A 60 2.18 2.86 -3.46
CA ILE A 60 3.63 2.65 -3.48
C ILE A 60 4.15 3.42 -4.70
N GLY A 61 4.95 4.47 -4.43
CA GLY A 61 5.40 5.32 -5.52
C GLY A 61 4.21 5.99 -6.19
N ASP A 62 4.09 5.82 -7.48
CA ASP A 62 2.96 6.38 -8.23
C ASP A 62 1.89 5.34 -8.54
N ARG A 63 1.95 4.17 -7.90
CA ARG A 63 0.96 3.12 -8.09
C ARG A 63 -0.02 3.11 -6.95
N LEU A 64 -1.29 2.89 -7.26
CA LEU A 64 -2.35 2.85 -6.26
C LEU A 64 -3.22 1.62 -6.49
N LEU A 65 -3.43 0.85 -5.43
CA LEU A 65 -4.39 -0.25 -5.44
C LEU A 65 -5.62 0.20 -4.69
N ALA A 66 -6.69 0.50 -5.42
CA ALA A 66 -7.94 0.89 -4.81
C ALA A 66 -8.69 -0.35 -4.33
N ASN A 67 -9.47 -0.16 -3.26
CA ASN A 67 -10.28 -1.22 -2.68
C ASN A 67 -9.43 -2.45 -2.42
N ALA A 68 -8.35 -2.24 -1.66
CA ALA A 68 -7.34 -3.26 -1.41
C ALA A 68 -7.89 -4.27 -0.42
N SER A 69 -8.50 -5.33 -0.93
CA SER A 69 -8.98 -6.39 -0.08
C SER A 69 -8.58 -7.72 -0.70
N GLY A 70 -8.36 -8.71 0.17
CA GLY A 70 -7.94 -10.01 -0.29
C GLY A 70 -6.44 -10.14 -0.39
N ARG A 71 -5.93 -11.22 0.22
CA ARG A 71 -4.49 -11.42 0.31
C ARG A 71 -3.82 -11.49 -1.07
N LEU A 72 -4.47 -12.17 -2.01
CA LEU A 72 -3.83 -12.36 -3.32
C LEU A 72 -3.70 -11.05 -4.09
N ARG A 73 -4.72 -10.19 -4.01
CA ARG A 73 -4.64 -8.89 -4.69
C ARG A 73 -3.54 -8.03 -4.10
N ILE A 74 -3.45 -8.00 -2.79
CA ILE A 74 -2.43 -7.20 -2.12
C ILE A 74 -1.05 -7.77 -2.42
N ALA A 75 -0.90 -9.09 -2.35
CA ALA A 75 0.39 -9.71 -2.65
C ALA A 75 0.82 -9.43 -4.08
N ALA A 76 -0.11 -9.51 -5.03
CA ALA A 76 0.22 -9.22 -6.43
C ALA A 76 0.64 -7.77 -6.62
N PHE A 77 -0.03 -6.85 -5.92
CA PHE A 77 0.32 -5.44 -6.02
C PHE A 77 1.73 -5.19 -5.48
N LEU A 78 2.06 -5.80 -4.34
CA LEU A 78 3.39 -5.66 -3.76
C LEU A 78 4.46 -6.23 -4.68
N ALA A 79 4.19 -7.39 -5.26
CA ALA A 79 5.16 -8.02 -6.17
C ALA A 79 5.37 -7.17 -7.41
N ALA A 80 4.31 -6.61 -7.97
CA ALA A 80 4.42 -5.76 -9.14
C ALA A 80 5.23 -4.50 -8.84
N ALA A 81 5.06 -3.93 -7.67
CA ALA A 81 5.80 -2.74 -7.29
C ALA A 81 7.29 -3.04 -7.20
N VAL A 82 7.64 -4.20 -6.64
CA VAL A 82 9.04 -4.61 -6.56
C VAL A 82 9.62 -4.82 -7.95
N GLU A 83 8.87 -5.50 -8.81
CA GLU A 83 9.36 -5.80 -10.16
C GLU A 83 9.53 -4.55 -11.00
N SER A 84 8.72 -3.53 -10.76
CA SER A 84 8.82 -2.29 -11.53
C SER A 84 9.93 -1.39 -11.02
N GLY A 85 10.59 -1.77 -9.93
CA GLY A 85 11.67 -0.97 -9.37
C GLY A 85 11.22 0.08 -8.39
N GLU A 86 9.96 0.06 -7.99
CA GLU A 86 9.50 0.99 -6.97
C GLU A 86 10.25 0.70 -5.69
N GLY A 87 10.98 1.68 -5.21
CA GLY A 87 11.76 1.49 -4.01
C GLY A 87 13.09 0.79 -4.22
N ALA A 88 13.32 0.19 -5.40
CA ALA A 88 14.60 -0.39 -5.77
C ALA A 88 15.26 0.56 -6.74
N THR A 89 16.44 0.50 -6.91
CA THR A 89 16.99 1.39 -7.88
C THR A 89 17.63 0.73 -9.02
N ASP A 90 17.45 0.48 -9.18
CA ASP A 90 17.97 0.05 -9.85
C ASP A 90 18.26 -0.53 -10.45
N HIS A 91 18.10 -0.77 -10.58
CA HIS A 91 18.34 -1.44 -10.90
C HIS A 91 18.44 -1.75 -11.77
N ALA A 92 18.35 -1.49 -12.04
CA ALA A 92 18.46 -1.91 -12.73
C ALA A 92 18.70 -2.61 -13.32
N VAL A 93 18.62 -2.70 -13.26
CA VAL A 93 18.85 -3.43 -13.57
C VAL A 93 18.88 -4.09 -14.14
N THR A 94 18.76 -4.25 -14.29
CA THR A 94 18.79 -4.91 -14.57
C THR A 94 18.87 -5.44 -14.94
N THR A 95 18.73 -5.42 -15.23
CA THR A 95 18.76 -5.87 -15.27
C THR A 95 18.95 -6.00 -15.38
#